data_680d658322f04d5bc67dba12ad3e8f36
#
_entry.id   680d658322f04d5bc67dba12ad3e8f36
#
_cell.length_a   1.000
_cell.length_b   1.000
_cell.length_c   1.000
_cell.angle_alpha   90.00
_cell.angle_beta   90.00
_cell.angle_gamma   90.00
#
_symmetry.space_group_name_H-M   'P 1'
#
loop_
_entity.id
_entity.type
_entity.pdbx_description
1 polymer ?
#
loop_
_entity_poly.entity_id
_entity_poly.type
_entity_poly.pdbx_seq_one_letter_code
_entity_poly.pdbx_strand_id
1 'polypeptide(L)'
;MDSQEDQVTKMDASSSKMSEEQVIFGIGLSSGIAFGRAEVISYQDLCLEEKTLPSEEVESEVSRYKKALNRTQTELEAIHDSAPRVQNEQVSHIMQAHIEMLKDPLLTTEVENAIRTTQKNAEAVMHGLITAWQEHTSFQKDPFFKERSKDIQDLSHRVLSNLGVDASFSLDQLDEMSIVVAPEIASIHALEAHPDKVSGFVTRIGASTSHAAIIAKARGTPYVTGVDLSDIQGIERIIIDGDTGKVILNPSMGTIEAYKKVQKEQIQRAARLAKKAPLVFQMKEGPRVELMANIALAEEAQHAKEAGANGIGLVRSEYLIMGEGRLLGEEEQFLLYRRVAESTKELPAIVRTLDISQEDLAELAGETMPASPALYRGMRWLLKNRSFFKGHLRAIVRASAFGHLKVMFPMVTDVSELKEALQLLDEVTKELELKPLSVGCMIENPAAALMCEVFARYVDFFAIGTNDLTQYSTATDRRFSFNREIFCPMHPAVVRLIARITDVAKDYKIGVLACGDVASDPLYAPIFLGLGIRILSMPARCISPMGDYIKKLTLEKAEEAARCALEIESGAEMAQFLDRFQQEL
;
A
#
# COMPACT_ATOMS: atom_id res chain seq x y z
N MET A 1 -71.79 20.25 -6.10
CA MET A 1 -71.26 19.74 -4.82
C MET A 1 -70.79 18.33 -5.10
N ASP A 2 -69.57 18.21 -5.49
CA ASP A 2 -68.81 16.96 -5.63
C ASP A 2 -67.63 17.23 -6.55
N SER A 3 -66.57 17.77 -6.01
CA SER A 3 -65.25 17.85 -6.72
C SER A 3 -64.16 18.54 -5.87
N GLN A 4 -64.15 18.34 -4.54
CA GLN A 4 -63.09 18.89 -3.67
C GLN A 4 -62.52 17.88 -2.63
N GLU A 5 -62.91 16.61 -2.63
CA GLU A 5 -62.39 15.62 -1.68
C GLU A 5 -61.34 14.64 -2.26
N ASP A 6 -61.00 14.71 -3.55
CA ASP A 6 -60.05 13.79 -4.19
C ASP A 6 -58.61 14.33 -4.36
N GLN A 7 -58.26 15.47 -3.75
CA GLN A 7 -56.90 16.05 -3.84
C GLN A 7 -56.08 16.04 -2.54
N VAL A 8 -56.59 15.52 -1.44
CA VAL A 8 -55.87 15.48 -0.14
C VAL A 8 -55.24 14.09 0.17
N THR A 9 -55.53 13.07 -0.62
CA THR A 9 -55.06 11.70 -0.34
C THR A 9 -53.88 11.25 -1.23
N LYS A 10 -53.16 12.18 -1.89
CA LYS A 10 -51.96 11.88 -2.71
C LYS A 10 -50.69 12.55 -2.25
N MET A 11 -50.60 13.03 -1.03
CA MET A 11 -49.43 13.74 -0.52
C MET A 11 -48.77 13.10 0.70
N ASP A 12 -48.99 11.79 0.94
CA ASP A 12 -48.30 11.07 2.04
C ASP A 12 -47.84 9.66 1.66
N ALA A 13 -47.29 9.48 0.46
CA ALA A 13 -46.69 8.24 0.03
C ALA A 13 -45.23 8.44 -0.52
N SER A 14 -44.48 9.38 0.06
CA SER A 14 -43.02 9.46 -0.10
C SER A 14 -42.33 9.10 1.23
N SER A 15 -42.82 8.04 1.91
CA SER A 15 -42.08 7.43 3.00
C SER A 15 -40.93 6.61 2.41
N SER A 16 -39.72 7.14 2.56
CA SER A 16 -38.42 6.45 2.60
C SER A 16 -38.45 4.96 2.18
N LYS A 17 -38.15 4.69 0.92
CA LYS A 17 -37.52 3.41 0.59
C LYS A 17 -36.18 3.40 1.33
N MET A 18 -36.13 2.77 2.50
CA MET A 18 -34.85 2.34 3.08
C MET A 18 -34.21 1.48 1.99
N SER A 19 -33.12 1.95 1.42
CA SER A 19 -32.36 1.17 0.46
C SER A 19 -31.86 -0.10 1.15
N GLU A 20 -32.02 -1.25 0.49
CA GLU A 20 -31.60 -2.55 1.02
C GLU A 20 -30.09 -2.55 1.31
N GLU A 21 -29.67 -3.35 2.29
CA GLU A 21 -28.26 -3.59 2.59
C GLU A 21 -27.56 -4.14 1.34
N GLN A 22 -26.52 -3.46 0.90
CA GLN A 22 -25.73 -3.84 -0.27
C GLN A 22 -24.26 -4.01 0.10
N VAL A 23 -23.64 -5.06 -0.43
CA VAL A 23 -22.22 -5.34 -0.24
C VAL A 23 -21.49 -5.14 -1.55
N ILE A 24 -20.48 -4.27 -1.53
CA ILE A 24 -19.57 -4.01 -2.65
C ILE A 24 -18.14 -4.25 -2.22
N PHE A 25 -17.26 -4.50 -3.18
CA PHE A 25 -15.86 -4.81 -2.92
C PHE A 25 -14.96 -3.84 -3.64
N GLY A 26 -13.90 -3.43 -2.96
CA GLY A 26 -12.79 -2.65 -3.48
C GLY A 26 -11.46 -3.24 -3.03
N ILE A 27 -10.45 -2.43 -3.04
CA ILE A 27 -9.08 -2.76 -2.62
C ILE A 27 -8.80 -2.04 -1.30
N GLY A 28 -8.48 -2.79 -0.23
CA GLY A 28 -8.09 -2.20 1.03
C GLY A 28 -6.70 -1.55 0.95
N LEU A 29 -6.62 -0.26 1.16
CA LEU A 29 -5.37 0.50 1.22
C LEU A 29 -4.85 0.68 2.65
N SER A 30 -5.75 0.84 3.63
CA SER A 30 -5.41 0.93 5.05
C SER A 30 -6.34 0.04 5.86
N SER A 31 -5.77 -0.71 6.79
CA SER A 31 -6.43 -1.75 7.57
C SER A 31 -7.43 -1.21 8.60
N GLY A 32 -8.33 -2.08 9.06
CA GLY A 32 -9.26 -1.83 10.14
C GLY A 32 -10.71 -1.76 9.69
N ILE A 33 -11.61 -1.79 10.67
CA ILE A 33 -13.06 -1.71 10.45
C ILE A 33 -13.53 -0.34 10.90
N ALA A 34 -14.26 0.38 10.05
CA ALA A 34 -14.87 1.65 10.38
C ALA A 34 -16.38 1.64 10.14
N PHE A 35 -17.06 2.46 10.95
CA PHE A 35 -18.49 2.70 10.90
C PHE A 35 -18.72 4.20 10.83
N GLY A 36 -19.64 4.66 10.03
CA GLY A 36 -19.96 6.07 9.98
C GLY A 36 -21.15 6.38 9.10
N ARG A 37 -21.55 7.65 9.17
CA ARG A 37 -22.44 8.23 8.18
C ARG A 37 -21.68 8.35 6.86
N ALA A 38 -22.36 8.14 5.75
CA ALA A 38 -21.79 8.36 4.42
C ALA A 38 -21.72 9.85 4.14
N GLU A 39 -20.51 10.38 3.98
CA GLU A 39 -20.32 11.77 3.58
C GLU A 39 -19.69 11.80 2.18
N VAL A 40 -20.53 12.13 1.21
CA VAL A 40 -20.14 12.10 -0.21
C VAL A 40 -19.57 13.45 -0.61
N ILE A 41 -18.27 13.48 -0.90
CA ILE A 41 -17.60 14.65 -1.46
C ILE A 41 -17.56 14.52 -2.97
N SER A 42 -18.19 15.45 -3.66
CA SER A 42 -18.02 15.62 -5.10
C SER A 42 -17.18 16.87 -5.33
N TYR A 43 -16.03 16.71 -5.97
CA TYR A 43 -15.31 17.87 -6.50
C TYR A 43 -16.08 18.37 -7.72
N GLN A 44 -17.01 19.30 -7.49
CA GLN A 44 -17.64 20.01 -8.61
C GLN A 44 -16.60 20.96 -9.20
N ASP A 45 -16.59 21.10 -10.52
CA ASP A 45 -15.84 22.15 -11.19
C ASP A 45 -16.27 23.50 -10.56
N LEU A 46 -15.30 24.19 -9.98
CA LEU A 46 -15.53 25.48 -9.35
C LEU A 46 -16.03 26.46 -10.41
N CYS A 47 -17.32 26.78 -10.39
CA CYS A 47 -17.83 27.89 -11.16
C CYS A 47 -17.33 29.19 -10.52
N LEU A 48 -16.10 29.59 -10.88
CA LEU A 48 -15.52 30.83 -10.39
C LEU A 48 -16.07 32.02 -11.22
N GLU A 49 -16.60 33.01 -10.55
CA GLU A 49 -17.06 34.24 -11.19
C GLU A 49 -15.83 35.07 -11.57
N GLU A 50 -15.62 35.25 -12.88
CA GLU A 50 -14.56 36.12 -13.37
C GLU A 50 -14.99 37.60 -13.24
N LYS A 51 -14.22 38.38 -12.49
CA LYS A 51 -14.45 39.79 -12.28
C LYS A 51 -13.28 40.61 -12.80
N THR A 52 -13.58 41.62 -13.62
CA THR A 52 -12.59 42.62 -14.04
C THR A 52 -12.43 43.68 -12.98
N LEU A 53 -11.22 43.99 -12.57
CA LEU A 53 -10.91 44.93 -11.51
C LEU A 53 -10.54 46.30 -12.08
N PRO A 54 -11.01 47.40 -11.45
CA PRO A 54 -10.48 48.74 -11.72
C PRO A 54 -8.97 48.80 -11.42
N SER A 55 -8.21 49.58 -12.19
CA SER A 55 -6.76 49.68 -12.02
C SER A 55 -6.31 50.06 -10.60
N GLU A 56 -7.16 50.78 -9.87
CA GLU A 56 -6.94 51.25 -8.49
C GLU A 56 -7.06 50.09 -7.48
N GLU A 57 -7.78 49.01 -7.80
CA GLU A 57 -8.02 47.88 -6.91
C GLU A 57 -7.03 46.73 -7.11
N VAL A 58 -6.22 46.76 -8.18
CA VAL A 58 -5.32 45.64 -8.55
C VAL A 58 -4.31 45.31 -7.44
N GLU A 59 -3.66 46.31 -6.86
CA GLU A 59 -2.68 46.07 -5.78
C GLU A 59 -3.34 45.63 -4.47
N SER A 60 -4.60 46.05 -4.24
CA SER A 60 -5.41 45.57 -3.11
C SER A 60 -5.72 44.08 -3.29
N GLU A 61 -6.03 43.65 -4.51
CA GLU A 61 -6.29 42.25 -4.84
C GLU A 61 -5.03 41.39 -4.70
N VAL A 62 -3.88 41.83 -5.18
CA VAL A 62 -2.60 41.18 -4.95
C VAL A 62 -2.31 41.03 -3.45
N SER A 63 -2.62 42.06 -2.65
CA SER A 63 -2.48 42.00 -1.19
C SER A 63 -3.43 40.98 -0.56
N ARG A 64 -4.68 40.87 -1.08
CA ARG A 64 -5.68 39.87 -0.65
C ARG A 64 -5.20 38.46 -0.95
N TYR A 65 -4.67 38.24 -2.16
CA TYR A 65 -4.07 36.95 -2.55
C TYR A 65 -2.91 36.54 -1.64
N LYS A 66 -1.95 37.44 -1.39
CA LYS A 66 -0.83 37.20 -0.48
C LYS A 66 -1.26 36.81 0.93
N LYS A 67 -2.30 37.47 1.44
CA LYS A 67 -2.87 37.14 2.75
C LYS A 67 -3.48 35.73 2.76
N ALA A 68 -4.17 35.33 1.70
CA ALA A 68 -4.74 34.00 1.57
C ALA A 68 -3.63 32.93 1.51
N LEU A 69 -2.57 33.18 0.73
CA LEU A 69 -1.41 32.28 0.62
C LEU A 69 -0.70 32.11 1.98
N ASN A 70 -0.41 33.23 2.68
CA ASN A 70 0.20 33.18 4.01
C ASN A 70 -0.69 32.49 5.04
N ARG A 71 -2.01 32.69 4.98
CA ARG A 71 -2.96 31.99 5.84
C ARG A 71 -2.92 30.49 5.59
N THR A 72 -2.92 30.06 4.32
CA THR A 72 -2.79 28.65 3.94
C THR A 72 -1.50 28.04 4.49
N GLN A 73 -0.37 28.76 4.38
CA GLN A 73 0.91 28.30 4.94
C GLN A 73 0.82 28.12 6.47
N THR A 74 0.28 29.12 7.19
CA THR A 74 0.13 29.05 8.65
C THR A 74 -0.77 27.89 9.08
N GLU A 75 -1.84 27.61 8.35
CA GLU A 75 -2.72 26.47 8.60
C GLU A 75 -2.00 25.14 8.40
N LEU A 76 -1.19 24.98 7.34
CA LEU A 76 -0.40 23.78 7.11
C LEU A 76 0.68 23.59 8.17
N GLU A 77 1.36 24.66 8.58
CA GLU A 77 2.33 24.62 9.67
C GLU A 77 1.67 24.22 10.99
N ALA A 78 0.47 24.73 11.28
CA ALA A 78 -0.30 24.35 12.47
C ALA A 78 -0.73 22.87 12.45
N ILE A 79 -1.14 22.34 11.30
CA ILE A 79 -1.44 20.93 11.13
C ILE A 79 -0.18 20.08 11.33
N HIS A 80 0.95 20.48 10.75
CA HIS A 80 2.24 19.83 10.93
C HIS A 80 2.66 19.77 12.41
N ASP A 81 2.48 20.87 13.15
CA ASP A 81 2.89 20.98 14.56
C ASP A 81 1.91 20.28 15.52
N SER A 82 0.61 20.28 15.17
CA SER A 82 -0.45 19.65 15.98
C SER A 82 -0.64 18.16 15.67
N ALA A 83 -0.16 17.69 14.52
CA ALA A 83 -0.12 16.26 14.27
C ALA A 83 0.61 15.64 15.47
N PRO A 84 -0.03 14.71 16.24
CA PRO A 84 0.70 14.03 17.28
C PRO A 84 2.00 13.59 16.62
N ARG A 85 3.13 13.76 17.32
CA ARG A 85 4.44 13.33 16.84
C ARG A 85 4.39 11.82 16.59
N VAL A 86 3.53 11.47 15.66
CA VAL A 86 3.48 10.16 15.02
C VAL A 86 4.82 10.11 14.30
N GLN A 87 5.66 9.24 14.79
CA GLN A 87 7.02 8.97 14.34
C GLN A 87 7.06 8.49 12.89
N ASN A 88 6.31 9.13 12.00
CA ASN A 88 6.29 8.81 10.57
C ASN A 88 6.93 9.97 9.81
N GLU A 89 8.24 9.85 9.62
CA GLU A 89 9.06 10.80 8.86
C GLU A 89 8.46 11.09 7.47
N GLN A 90 7.80 10.10 6.84
CA GLN A 90 7.17 10.29 5.53
C GLN A 90 6.01 11.28 5.54
N VAL A 91 5.13 11.22 6.54
CA VAL A 91 4.03 12.19 6.68
C VAL A 91 4.61 13.59 6.92
N SER A 92 5.66 13.71 7.73
CA SER A 92 6.36 14.98 7.95
C SER A 92 6.98 15.52 6.66
N HIS A 93 7.62 14.66 5.86
CA HIS A 93 8.20 15.05 4.56
C HIS A 93 7.14 15.47 3.55
N ILE A 94 6.00 14.77 3.47
CA ILE A 94 4.88 15.16 2.61
C ILE A 94 4.37 16.55 3.01
N MET A 95 4.19 16.80 4.30
CA MET A 95 3.75 18.11 4.80
C MET A 95 4.77 19.20 4.51
N GLN A 96 6.06 18.92 4.74
CA GLN A 96 7.13 19.85 4.42
C GLN A 96 7.18 20.17 2.92
N ALA A 97 6.99 19.16 2.06
CA ALA A 97 6.92 19.36 0.61
C ALA A 97 5.73 20.26 0.22
N HIS A 98 4.54 20.07 0.83
CA HIS A 98 3.38 20.94 0.58
C HIS A 98 3.65 22.40 1.03
N ILE A 99 4.30 22.60 2.18
CA ILE A 99 4.68 23.95 2.64
C ILE A 99 5.69 24.59 1.66
N GLU A 100 6.66 23.84 1.15
CA GLU A 100 7.61 24.35 0.16
C GLU A 100 6.94 24.61 -1.21
N MET A 101 5.96 23.81 -1.62
CA MET A 101 5.19 24.04 -2.85
C MET A 101 4.40 25.36 -2.83
N LEU A 102 3.96 25.85 -1.67
CA LEU A 102 3.32 27.17 -1.56
C LEU A 102 4.28 28.33 -1.94
N LYS A 103 5.58 28.09 -1.93
CA LYS A 103 6.60 29.05 -2.35
C LYS A 103 6.94 28.96 -3.84
N ASP A 104 6.32 28.01 -4.56
CA ASP A 104 6.54 27.80 -6.00
C ASP A 104 6.24 29.09 -6.78
N PRO A 105 7.08 29.48 -7.75
CA PRO A 105 6.83 30.65 -8.60
C PRO A 105 5.45 30.66 -9.25
N LEU A 106 4.89 29.49 -9.61
CA LEU A 106 3.55 29.34 -10.17
C LEU A 106 2.47 29.89 -9.21
N LEU A 107 2.56 29.58 -7.91
CA LEU A 107 1.61 30.01 -6.88
C LEU A 107 1.96 31.37 -6.28
N THR A 108 3.10 31.94 -6.58
CA THR A 108 3.54 33.23 -6.05
C THR A 108 3.65 34.27 -7.17
N THR A 109 4.80 34.39 -7.78
CA THR A 109 5.13 35.46 -8.73
C THR A 109 4.27 35.44 -9.99
N GLU A 110 3.91 34.26 -10.51
CA GLU A 110 3.14 34.17 -11.75
C GLU A 110 1.69 34.60 -11.52
N VAL A 111 1.05 34.18 -10.42
CA VAL A 111 -0.32 34.62 -10.08
C VAL A 111 -0.34 36.13 -9.84
N GLU A 112 0.61 36.69 -9.08
CA GLU A 112 0.67 38.13 -8.82
C GLU A 112 0.83 38.92 -10.13
N ASN A 113 1.72 38.50 -11.01
CA ASN A 113 1.92 39.17 -12.29
C ASN A 113 0.71 39.04 -13.21
N ALA A 114 0.04 37.89 -13.20
CA ALA A 114 -1.16 37.68 -13.98
C ALA A 114 -2.34 38.56 -13.48
N ILE A 115 -2.52 38.72 -12.15
CA ILE A 115 -3.51 39.67 -11.59
C ILE A 115 -3.22 41.09 -12.10
N ARG A 116 -1.95 41.55 -12.06
CA ARG A 116 -1.55 42.88 -12.52
C ARG A 116 -1.79 43.07 -14.02
N THR A 117 -1.49 42.04 -14.81
CA THR A 117 -1.54 42.11 -16.27
C THR A 117 -2.97 41.97 -16.80
N THR A 118 -3.75 41.04 -16.24
CA THR A 118 -5.12 40.75 -16.72
C THR A 118 -6.18 41.61 -16.06
N GLN A 119 -5.86 42.23 -14.93
CA GLN A 119 -6.81 43.00 -14.09
C GLN A 119 -8.06 42.18 -13.70
N LYS A 120 -7.85 40.87 -13.44
CA LYS A 120 -8.92 39.97 -13.00
C LYS A 120 -8.72 39.61 -11.53
N ASN A 121 -9.81 39.16 -10.88
CA ASN A 121 -9.77 38.69 -9.50
C ASN A 121 -8.85 37.47 -9.32
N ALA A 122 -8.27 37.32 -8.14
CA ALA A 122 -7.27 36.33 -7.80
C ALA A 122 -7.76 34.91 -8.05
N GLU A 123 -9.04 34.62 -7.78
CA GLU A 123 -9.64 33.30 -7.96
C GLU A 123 -9.63 32.88 -9.43
N ALA A 124 -10.07 33.73 -10.32
CA ALA A 124 -10.13 33.43 -11.76
C ALA A 124 -8.71 33.27 -12.35
N VAL A 125 -7.78 34.15 -11.94
CA VAL A 125 -6.40 34.12 -12.40
C VAL A 125 -5.71 32.82 -11.95
N MET A 126 -5.82 32.50 -10.67
CA MET A 126 -5.18 31.32 -10.09
C MET A 126 -5.72 30.03 -10.72
N HIS A 127 -7.04 29.89 -10.82
CA HIS A 127 -7.66 28.73 -11.47
C HIS A 127 -7.24 28.59 -12.92
N GLY A 128 -7.23 29.69 -13.69
CA GLY A 128 -6.81 29.67 -15.09
C GLY A 128 -5.36 29.24 -15.28
N LEU A 129 -4.43 29.71 -14.44
CA LEU A 129 -3.02 29.32 -14.49
C LEU A 129 -2.82 27.84 -14.17
N ILE A 130 -3.50 27.36 -13.12
CA ILE A 130 -3.37 25.96 -12.70
C ILE A 130 -3.98 25.03 -13.75
N THR A 131 -5.14 25.37 -14.31
CA THR A 131 -5.77 24.60 -15.40
C THR A 131 -4.87 24.53 -16.62
N ALA A 132 -4.31 25.66 -17.06
CA ALA A 132 -3.38 25.72 -18.18
C ALA A 132 -2.10 24.90 -17.92
N TRP A 133 -1.57 24.96 -16.70
CA TRP A 133 -0.42 24.17 -16.29
C TRP A 133 -0.73 22.66 -16.27
N GLN A 134 -1.91 22.26 -15.79
CA GLN A 134 -2.39 20.86 -15.79
C GLN A 134 -2.58 20.34 -17.21
N GLU A 135 -3.19 21.11 -18.09
CA GLU A 135 -3.31 20.75 -19.50
C GLU A 135 -1.95 20.51 -20.13
N HIS A 136 -0.99 21.40 -19.84
CA HIS A 136 0.38 21.27 -20.37
C HIS A 136 1.11 20.05 -19.80
N THR A 137 0.92 19.75 -18.52
CA THR A 137 1.54 18.59 -17.84
C THR A 137 0.81 17.28 -18.09
N SER A 138 -0.48 17.29 -18.47
CA SER A 138 -1.26 16.08 -18.78
C SER A 138 -0.70 15.29 -19.96
N PHE A 139 0.03 15.94 -20.87
CA PHE A 139 0.77 15.29 -21.97
C PHE A 139 2.05 14.60 -21.51
N GLN A 140 2.55 14.90 -20.32
CA GLN A 140 3.69 14.21 -19.72
C GLN A 140 3.17 12.96 -19.01
N LYS A 141 3.62 11.79 -19.47
CA LYS A 141 3.18 10.47 -18.93
C LYS A 141 3.85 10.11 -17.60
N ASP A 142 4.61 11.01 -17.00
CA ASP A 142 5.38 10.80 -15.79
C ASP A 142 4.46 10.83 -14.54
N PRO A 143 4.36 9.73 -13.76
CA PRO A 143 3.57 9.67 -12.53
C PRO A 143 3.97 10.71 -11.48
N PHE A 144 5.24 11.09 -11.38
CA PHE A 144 5.72 12.12 -10.47
C PHE A 144 5.10 13.50 -10.76
N PHE A 145 5.04 13.90 -12.04
CA PHE A 145 4.36 15.14 -12.44
C PHE A 145 2.86 15.06 -12.21
N LYS A 146 2.25 13.87 -12.34
CA LYS A 146 0.82 13.69 -12.03
C LYS A 146 0.54 13.84 -10.54
N GLU A 147 1.37 13.29 -9.67
CA GLU A 147 1.22 13.40 -8.22
C GLU A 147 1.47 14.83 -7.75
N ARG A 148 2.55 15.46 -8.22
CA ARG A 148 2.83 16.88 -7.97
C ARG A 148 1.73 17.80 -8.52
N SER A 149 1.16 17.47 -9.68
CA SER A 149 0.01 18.20 -10.25
C SER A 149 -1.22 18.12 -9.34
N LYS A 150 -1.47 16.96 -8.72
CA LYS A 150 -2.54 16.78 -7.75
C LYS A 150 -2.28 17.59 -6.47
N ASP A 151 -1.06 17.51 -5.93
CA ASP A 151 -0.72 18.26 -4.72
C ASP A 151 -0.84 19.78 -4.93
N ILE A 152 -0.42 20.30 -6.09
CA ILE A 152 -0.62 21.72 -6.45
C ILE A 152 -2.11 22.05 -6.58
N GLN A 153 -2.91 21.16 -7.15
CA GLN A 153 -4.37 21.32 -7.23
C GLN A 153 -5.00 21.36 -5.84
N ASP A 154 -4.63 20.45 -4.95
CA ASP A 154 -5.12 20.40 -3.58
C ASP A 154 -4.77 21.68 -2.80
N LEU A 155 -3.51 22.15 -2.93
CA LEU A 155 -3.07 23.41 -2.36
C LEU A 155 -3.83 24.60 -2.94
N SER A 156 -4.12 24.60 -4.25
CA SER A 156 -4.86 25.66 -4.91
C SER A 156 -6.29 25.78 -4.41
N HIS A 157 -6.96 24.65 -4.21
CA HIS A 157 -8.31 24.63 -3.64
C HIS A 157 -8.32 25.25 -2.24
N ARG A 158 -7.30 25.00 -1.44
CA ARG A 158 -7.18 25.58 -0.11
C ARG A 158 -6.93 27.08 -0.13
N VAL A 159 -6.08 27.57 -1.04
CA VAL A 159 -5.87 29.00 -1.24
C VAL A 159 -7.16 29.67 -1.70
N LEU A 160 -7.92 29.04 -2.61
CA LEU A 160 -9.23 29.53 -3.06
C LEU A 160 -10.25 29.60 -1.92
N SER A 161 -10.28 28.61 -1.04
CA SER A 161 -11.10 28.65 0.18
C SER A 161 -10.72 29.83 1.07
N ASN A 162 -9.42 30.11 1.25
CA ASN A 162 -8.93 31.25 2.02
C ASN A 162 -9.17 32.61 1.31
N LEU A 163 -9.47 32.60 0.01
CA LEU A 163 -9.94 33.75 -0.74
C LEU A 163 -11.47 33.98 -0.58
N GLY A 164 -12.19 33.09 0.11
CA GLY A 164 -13.62 33.18 0.35
C GLY A 164 -14.49 32.54 -0.74
N VAL A 165 -13.91 31.70 -1.58
CA VAL A 165 -14.69 30.83 -2.47
C VAL A 165 -15.27 29.72 -1.61
N ASP A 166 -16.59 29.54 -1.63
CA ASP A 166 -17.26 28.38 -1.00
C ASP A 166 -16.94 27.11 -1.77
N ALA A 167 -15.67 26.75 -1.75
CA ALA A 167 -15.11 25.69 -2.59
C ALA A 167 -14.80 24.43 -1.81
N SER A 168 -15.20 24.30 -0.57
CA SER A 168 -14.76 23.13 0.15
C SER A 168 -15.70 22.72 1.27
N PHE A 169 -16.13 21.51 1.14
CA PHE A 169 -16.45 20.65 2.25
C PHE A 169 -15.22 20.58 3.18
N SER A 170 -15.32 21.19 4.35
CA SER A 170 -14.31 21.06 5.40
C SER A 170 -14.66 19.86 6.26
N LEU A 171 -13.70 18.92 6.41
CA LEU A 171 -13.84 17.77 7.30
C LEU A 171 -14.06 18.17 8.77
N ASP A 172 -13.69 19.41 9.13
CA ASP A 172 -13.93 19.97 10.46
C ASP A 172 -15.39 20.33 10.73
N GLN A 173 -16.23 20.42 9.69
CA GLN A 173 -17.67 20.73 9.81
C GLN A 173 -18.54 19.49 10.03
N LEU A 174 -17.96 18.29 10.04
CA LEU A 174 -18.70 17.06 10.33
C LEU A 174 -19.20 17.05 11.77
N ASP A 175 -20.50 16.83 11.93
CA ASP A 175 -21.16 16.79 13.24
C ASP A 175 -21.12 15.38 13.87
N GLU A 176 -21.00 14.34 13.05
CA GLU A 176 -20.98 12.95 13.47
C GLU A 176 -19.78 12.21 12.87
N MET A 177 -19.44 11.07 13.47
CA MET A 177 -18.43 10.15 12.96
C MET A 177 -18.81 9.68 11.55
N SER A 178 -18.03 10.04 10.55
CA SER A 178 -18.36 9.85 9.14
C SER A 178 -17.31 9.03 8.41
N ILE A 179 -17.76 8.35 7.36
CA ILE A 179 -16.90 7.75 6.33
C ILE A 179 -16.98 8.65 5.10
N VAL A 180 -15.84 9.19 4.73
CA VAL A 180 -15.71 10.07 3.57
C VAL A 180 -15.69 9.25 2.30
N VAL A 181 -16.62 9.58 1.40
CA VAL A 181 -16.77 8.92 0.09
C VAL A 181 -16.47 9.94 -1.00
N ALA A 182 -15.48 9.67 -1.83
CA ALA A 182 -15.05 10.61 -2.88
C ALA A 182 -14.56 9.87 -4.14
N PRO A 183 -14.53 10.50 -5.31
CA PRO A 183 -13.85 9.93 -6.47
C PRO A 183 -12.38 9.60 -6.19
N GLU A 184 -11.68 10.47 -5.48
CA GLU A 184 -10.31 10.33 -4.98
C GLU A 184 -10.18 11.20 -3.72
N ILE A 185 -9.30 10.85 -2.77
CA ILE A 185 -9.01 11.67 -1.59
C ILE A 185 -7.73 12.47 -1.81
N ALA A 186 -7.85 13.78 -1.63
CA ALA A 186 -6.71 14.68 -1.60
C ALA A 186 -5.81 14.39 -0.38
N SER A 187 -4.50 14.52 -0.54
CA SER A 187 -3.52 14.31 0.54
C SER A 187 -3.82 15.18 1.76
N ILE A 188 -4.26 16.41 1.51
CA ILE A 188 -4.60 17.38 2.54
C ILE A 188 -5.83 16.95 3.34
N HIS A 189 -6.84 16.37 2.72
CA HIS A 189 -8.02 15.86 3.42
C HIS A 189 -7.68 14.68 4.32
N ALA A 190 -6.77 13.80 3.87
CA ALA A 190 -6.28 12.71 4.70
C ALA A 190 -5.49 13.24 5.93
N LEU A 191 -4.80 14.38 5.79
CA LEU A 191 -4.10 15.07 6.87
C LEU A 191 -5.05 15.77 7.85
N GLU A 192 -6.12 16.39 7.37
CA GLU A 192 -7.11 17.12 8.17
C GLU A 192 -8.10 16.18 8.89
N ALA A 193 -8.25 14.96 8.41
CA ALA A 193 -9.19 14.01 8.99
C ALA A 193 -8.92 13.77 10.48
N HIS A 194 -9.74 14.42 11.33
CA HIS A 194 -9.64 14.21 12.78
C HIS A 194 -10.23 12.85 13.15
N PRO A 195 -9.57 12.02 13.96
CA PRO A 195 -10.04 10.67 14.32
C PRO A 195 -11.44 10.64 14.97
N ASP A 196 -11.84 11.73 15.62
CA ASP A 196 -13.16 11.82 16.25
C ASP A 196 -14.28 12.17 15.26
N LYS A 197 -13.95 12.54 14.01
CA LYS A 197 -14.90 12.99 12.99
C LYS A 197 -14.88 12.09 11.74
N VAL A 198 -13.70 11.62 11.33
CA VAL A 198 -13.52 10.76 10.16
C VAL A 198 -13.06 9.39 10.60
N SER A 199 -13.92 8.40 10.41
CA SER A 199 -13.64 7.01 10.76
C SER A 199 -12.99 6.23 9.61
N GLY A 200 -13.10 6.69 8.36
CA GLY A 200 -12.54 5.99 7.21
C GLY A 200 -12.79 6.66 5.87
N PHE A 201 -12.17 6.10 4.82
CA PHE A 201 -12.24 6.60 3.45
C PHE A 201 -12.70 5.52 2.49
N VAL A 202 -13.55 5.91 1.51
CA VAL A 202 -13.96 5.08 0.36
C VAL A 202 -13.76 5.89 -0.90
N THR A 203 -13.03 5.34 -1.89
CA THR A 203 -12.81 6.04 -3.16
C THR A 203 -13.00 5.14 -4.37
N ARG A 204 -13.25 5.77 -5.51
CA ARG A 204 -13.25 5.09 -6.81
C ARG A 204 -11.82 4.86 -7.32
N ILE A 205 -10.94 5.83 -7.13
CA ILE A 205 -9.55 5.80 -7.59
C ILE A 205 -8.63 6.01 -6.38
N GLY A 206 -7.54 5.26 -6.33
CA GLY A 206 -6.50 5.40 -5.32
C GLY A 206 -5.40 4.36 -5.53
N ALA A 207 -4.17 4.73 -5.20
CA ALA A 207 -3.02 3.84 -5.22
C ALA A 207 -2.48 3.61 -3.81
N SER A 208 -1.90 2.45 -3.55
CA SER A 208 -1.29 2.12 -2.26
C SER A 208 -0.07 2.99 -1.94
N THR A 209 0.51 3.61 -2.95
CA THR A 209 1.65 4.53 -2.90
C THR A 209 1.24 6.00 -2.84
N SER A 210 -0.05 6.34 -3.00
CA SER A 210 -0.49 7.73 -2.93
C SER A 210 -0.27 8.33 -1.55
N HIS A 211 0.00 9.63 -1.49
CA HIS A 211 0.20 10.36 -0.23
C HIS A 211 -0.98 10.19 0.71
N ALA A 212 -2.22 10.25 0.20
CA ALA A 212 -3.43 10.01 1.01
C ALA A 212 -3.45 8.61 1.65
N ALA A 213 -3.03 7.56 0.91
CA ALA A 213 -2.97 6.19 1.44
C ALA A 213 -1.86 6.04 2.50
N ILE A 214 -0.71 6.68 2.29
CA ILE A 214 0.40 6.69 3.25
C ILE A 214 -0.05 7.35 4.56
N ILE A 215 -0.73 8.51 4.47
CA ILE A 215 -1.25 9.24 5.62
C ILE A 215 -2.32 8.44 6.35
N ALA A 216 -3.28 7.84 5.61
CA ALA A 216 -4.32 7.01 6.20
C ALA A 216 -3.74 5.81 6.97
N LYS A 217 -2.74 5.12 6.37
CA LYS A 217 -2.01 4.03 7.04
C LYS A 217 -1.30 4.49 8.32
N ALA A 218 -0.58 5.61 8.24
CA ALA A 218 0.15 6.16 9.39
C ALA A 218 -0.77 6.54 10.54
N ARG A 219 -2.00 6.98 10.25
CA ARG A 219 -3.02 7.32 11.24
C ARG A 219 -3.88 6.14 11.68
N GLY A 220 -3.75 4.98 11.04
CA GLY A 220 -4.60 3.82 11.28
C GLY A 220 -6.06 4.04 10.86
N THR A 221 -6.30 4.95 9.90
CA THR A 221 -7.63 5.24 9.36
C THR A 221 -7.94 4.24 8.25
N PRO A 222 -8.99 3.40 8.36
CA PRO A 222 -9.39 2.45 7.33
C PRO A 222 -9.64 3.12 5.98
N TYR A 223 -9.14 2.54 4.90
CA TYR A 223 -9.27 3.09 3.56
C TYR A 223 -9.48 2.00 2.52
N VAL A 224 -10.57 2.10 1.75
CA VAL A 224 -10.90 1.20 0.64
C VAL A 224 -11.02 2.00 -0.65
N THR A 225 -10.40 1.54 -1.72
CA THR A 225 -10.44 2.15 -3.06
C THR A 225 -10.95 1.16 -4.11
N GLY A 226 -11.14 1.64 -5.35
CA GLY A 226 -11.62 0.80 -6.45
C GLY A 226 -13.12 0.47 -6.35
N VAL A 227 -13.87 1.27 -5.61
CA VAL A 227 -15.31 1.07 -5.40
C VAL A 227 -16.10 1.82 -6.46
N ASP A 228 -17.08 1.15 -7.08
CA ASP A 228 -18.03 1.84 -7.96
C ASP A 228 -18.96 2.71 -7.11
N LEU A 229 -18.89 4.02 -7.35
CA LEU A 229 -19.64 5.03 -6.61
C LEU A 229 -20.96 5.43 -7.31
N SER A 230 -21.36 4.77 -8.39
CA SER A 230 -22.55 5.13 -9.17
C SER A 230 -23.85 5.02 -8.37
N ASP A 231 -23.93 4.09 -7.43
CA ASP A 231 -25.13 3.79 -6.64
C ASP A 231 -25.11 4.37 -5.21
N ILE A 232 -24.19 5.30 -4.93
CA ILE A 232 -24.02 5.85 -3.56
C ILE A 232 -25.03 6.97 -3.20
N GLN A 233 -25.84 7.43 -4.13
CA GLN A 233 -26.87 8.43 -3.83
C GLN A 233 -27.94 7.87 -2.87
N GLY A 234 -28.15 8.56 -1.73
CA GLY A 234 -29.16 8.18 -0.73
C GLY A 234 -28.68 7.18 0.32
N ILE A 235 -27.38 6.93 0.41
CA ILE A 235 -26.78 6.09 1.45
C ILE A 235 -26.59 6.91 2.72
N GLU A 236 -27.14 6.43 3.84
CA GLU A 236 -27.01 7.11 5.12
C GLU A 236 -25.82 6.58 5.94
N ARG A 237 -25.59 5.27 5.92
CA ARG A 237 -24.56 4.63 6.72
C ARG A 237 -23.73 3.65 5.92
N ILE A 238 -22.45 3.58 6.27
CA ILE A 238 -21.47 2.67 5.64
C ILE A 238 -20.69 1.94 6.73
N ILE A 239 -20.35 0.69 6.44
CA ILE A 239 -19.26 -0.04 7.12
C ILE A 239 -18.18 -0.27 6.08
N ILE A 240 -16.93 -0.03 6.45
CA ILE A 240 -15.79 -0.43 5.64
C ILE A 240 -14.90 -1.38 6.43
N ASP A 241 -14.40 -2.37 5.73
CA ASP A 241 -13.37 -3.29 6.20
C ASP A 241 -12.15 -3.14 5.29
N GLY A 242 -11.19 -2.36 5.75
CA GLY A 242 -9.94 -2.09 5.03
C GLY A 242 -9.01 -3.30 4.93
N ASP A 243 -9.27 -4.36 5.68
CA ASP A 243 -8.49 -5.61 5.61
C ASP A 243 -8.95 -6.47 4.42
N THR A 244 -10.25 -6.52 4.18
CA THR A 244 -10.86 -7.33 3.10
C THR A 244 -11.25 -6.54 1.87
N GLY A 245 -11.21 -5.20 1.94
CA GLY A 245 -11.71 -4.31 0.89
C GLY A 245 -13.23 -4.28 0.79
N LYS A 246 -13.96 -4.79 1.78
CA LYS A 246 -15.42 -4.89 1.78
C LYS A 246 -16.04 -3.57 2.24
N VAL A 247 -17.05 -3.12 1.51
CA VAL A 247 -17.86 -1.94 1.83
C VAL A 247 -19.32 -2.36 1.88
N ILE A 248 -20.01 -2.05 2.99
CA ILE A 248 -21.42 -2.38 3.21
C ILE A 248 -22.19 -1.09 3.29
N LEU A 249 -23.10 -0.91 2.36
CA LEU A 249 -23.98 0.25 2.23
C LEU A 249 -25.29 -0.02 2.98
N ASN A 250 -25.77 0.94 3.73
CA ASN A 250 -26.97 0.86 4.56
C ASN A 250 -27.06 -0.44 5.40
N PRO A 251 -26.03 -0.72 6.23
CA PRO A 251 -25.96 -1.97 6.98
C PRO A 251 -27.12 -2.12 7.95
N SER A 252 -27.67 -3.32 8.04
CA SER A 252 -28.68 -3.67 9.05
C SER A 252 -28.11 -3.59 10.46
N MET A 253 -28.98 -3.43 11.47
CA MET A 253 -28.53 -3.43 12.88
C MET A 253 -27.79 -4.73 13.23
N GLY A 254 -28.22 -5.87 12.71
CA GLY A 254 -27.53 -7.15 12.91
C GLY A 254 -26.12 -7.16 12.32
N THR A 255 -25.94 -6.60 11.12
CA THR A 255 -24.64 -6.46 10.47
C THR A 255 -23.74 -5.52 11.27
N ILE A 256 -24.25 -4.38 11.75
CA ILE A 256 -23.51 -3.44 12.59
C ILE A 256 -23.02 -4.13 13.88
N GLU A 257 -23.88 -4.85 14.57
CA GLU A 257 -23.52 -5.58 15.80
C GLU A 257 -22.46 -6.65 15.55
N ALA A 258 -22.60 -7.41 14.46
CA ALA A 258 -21.62 -8.41 14.05
C ALA A 258 -20.25 -7.80 13.82
N TYR A 259 -20.17 -6.71 13.04
CA TYR A 259 -18.89 -6.03 12.76
C TYR A 259 -18.32 -5.30 13.98
N LYS A 260 -19.14 -4.73 14.87
CA LYS A 260 -18.68 -4.18 16.16
C LYS A 260 -18.06 -5.26 17.04
N LYS A 261 -18.62 -6.46 17.04
CA LYS A 261 -18.05 -7.61 17.76
C LYS A 261 -16.68 -7.98 17.19
N VAL A 262 -16.57 -8.09 15.86
CA VAL A 262 -15.29 -8.38 15.17
C VAL A 262 -14.25 -7.31 15.49
N GLN A 263 -14.59 -6.03 15.38
CA GLN A 263 -13.68 -4.92 15.70
C GLN A 263 -13.19 -4.99 17.15
N LYS A 264 -14.11 -5.22 18.10
CA LYS A 264 -13.75 -5.36 19.52
C LYS A 264 -12.84 -6.56 19.77
N GLU A 265 -13.10 -7.67 19.11
CA GLU A 265 -12.24 -8.86 19.18
C GLU A 265 -10.86 -8.60 18.60
N GLN A 266 -10.77 -7.89 17.47
CA GLN A 266 -9.48 -7.48 16.85
C GLN A 266 -8.67 -6.58 17.82
N ILE A 267 -9.29 -5.55 18.41
CA ILE A 267 -8.62 -4.64 19.37
C ILE A 267 -8.16 -5.41 20.62
N GLN A 268 -9.02 -6.24 21.21
CA GLN A 268 -8.65 -7.03 22.39
C GLN A 268 -7.54 -8.03 22.09
N ARG A 269 -7.56 -8.58 20.87
CA ARG A 269 -6.57 -9.52 20.40
C ARG A 269 -5.22 -8.84 20.20
N ALA A 270 -5.18 -7.68 19.53
CA ALA A 270 -3.97 -6.88 19.38
C ALA A 270 -3.35 -6.54 20.76
N ALA A 271 -4.17 -6.12 21.73
CA ALA A 271 -3.73 -5.83 23.08
C ALA A 271 -3.20 -7.06 23.87
N ARG A 272 -3.73 -8.27 23.58
CA ARG A 272 -3.21 -9.52 24.19
C ARG A 272 -1.91 -9.97 23.55
N LEU A 273 -1.78 -9.76 22.23
CA LEU A 273 -0.60 -10.16 21.45
C LEU A 273 0.61 -9.29 21.78
N ALA A 274 0.42 -8.00 21.96
CA ALA A 274 1.47 -7.06 22.38
C ALA A 274 2.18 -7.47 23.71
N LYS A 275 1.54 -8.32 24.52
CA LYS A 275 2.11 -8.83 25.79
C LYS A 275 2.83 -10.18 25.67
N LYS A 276 2.78 -10.88 24.53
CA LYS A 276 3.32 -12.25 24.36
C LYS A 276 3.98 -12.43 22.99
N ALA A 277 5.09 -11.78 22.73
CA ALA A 277 5.87 -12.01 21.52
C ALA A 277 7.15 -12.82 21.81
N PRO A 278 7.67 -13.62 20.85
CA PRO A 278 7.00 -14.09 19.64
C PRO A 278 6.00 -15.22 19.93
N LEU A 279 4.95 -15.31 19.10
CA LEU A 279 3.94 -16.37 19.25
C LEU A 279 4.44 -17.69 18.65
N VAL A 280 4.01 -18.80 19.27
CA VAL A 280 4.23 -20.12 18.72
C VAL A 280 2.99 -20.55 17.94
N PHE A 281 3.16 -20.75 16.63
CA PHE A 281 2.10 -21.24 15.76
C PHE A 281 2.37 -22.71 15.44
N GLN A 282 1.46 -23.57 15.80
CA GLN A 282 1.57 -25.01 15.61
C GLN A 282 0.27 -25.53 14.98
N MET A 283 0.40 -26.37 13.98
CA MET A 283 -0.73 -27.08 13.38
C MET A 283 -1.34 -28.02 14.40
N LYS A 284 -2.66 -28.27 14.27
CA LYS A 284 -3.31 -29.28 15.07
C LYS A 284 -2.68 -30.65 14.74
N GLU A 285 -2.11 -31.30 15.74
CA GLU A 285 -1.41 -32.58 15.56
C GLU A 285 -0.34 -32.56 14.44
N GLY A 286 0.38 -31.43 14.30
CA GLY A 286 1.34 -31.24 13.22
C GLY A 286 2.56 -30.40 13.61
N PRO A 287 3.40 -30.04 12.66
CA PRO A 287 4.62 -29.30 12.89
C PRO A 287 4.36 -27.83 13.28
N ARG A 288 5.40 -27.21 13.84
CA ARG A 288 5.45 -25.77 14.04
C ARG A 288 5.54 -25.05 12.69
N VAL A 289 4.86 -23.91 12.60
CA VAL A 289 4.90 -22.99 11.47
C VAL A 289 5.40 -21.64 11.96
N GLU A 290 6.29 -21.01 11.23
CA GLU A 290 6.77 -19.67 11.52
C GLU A 290 6.01 -18.67 10.66
N LEU A 291 5.40 -17.68 11.32
CA LEU A 291 4.74 -16.57 10.66
C LEU A 291 5.62 -15.33 10.79
N MET A 292 6.11 -14.85 9.67
CA MET A 292 7.00 -13.71 9.57
C MET A 292 6.25 -12.53 8.92
N ALA A 293 6.74 -11.31 9.16
CA ALA A 293 6.14 -10.13 8.58
C ALA A 293 6.84 -9.68 7.29
N ASN A 294 6.05 -9.14 6.34
CA ASN A 294 6.52 -8.32 5.24
C ASN A 294 6.46 -6.86 5.67
N ILE A 295 7.53 -6.10 5.48
CA ILE A 295 7.59 -4.67 5.78
C ILE A 295 8.13 -3.88 4.59
N ALA A 296 7.62 -2.66 4.47
CA ALA A 296 8.06 -1.66 3.50
C ALA A 296 8.78 -0.48 4.19
N LEU A 297 8.50 -0.23 5.47
CA LEU A 297 9.05 0.84 6.29
C LEU A 297 9.75 0.26 7.51
N ALA A 298 10.79 0.92 7.98
CA ALA A 298 11.56 0.47 9.16
C ALA A 298 10.69 0.45 10.44
N GLU A 299 9.75 1.38 10.56
CA GLU A 299 8.81 1.51 11.68
C GLU A 299 7.83 0.32 11.79
N GLU A 300 7.51 -0.31 10.67
CA GLU A 300 6.64 -1.49 10.63
C GLU A 300 7.26 -2.71 11.34
N ALA A 301 8.57 -2.72 11.54
CA ALA A 301 9.26 -3.80 12.25
C ALA A 301 8.79 -3.93 13.71
N GLN A 302 8.52 -2.81 14.38
CA GLN A 302 7.97 -2.81 15.74
C GLN A 302 6.52 -3.33 15.74
N HIS A 303 5.69 -2.90 14.80
CA HIS A 303 4.30 -3.39 14.66
C HIS A 303 4.26 -4.90 14.35
N ALA A 304 5.21 -5.40 13.53
CA ALA A 304 5.34 -6.83 13.27
C ALA A 304 5.60 -7.64 14.53
N LYS A 305 6.49 -7.15 15.40
CA LYS A 305 6.77 -7.75 16.69
C LYS A 305 5.54 -7.75 17.61
N GLU A 306 4.81 -6.64 17.67
CA GLU A 306 3.57 -6.50 18.43
C GLU A 306 2.47 -7.44 17.93
N ALA A 307 2.40 -7.69 16.61
CA ALA A 307 1.51 -8.70 16.02
C ALA A 307 1.92 -10.15 16.33
N GLY A 308 3.07 -10.36 16.99
CA GLY A 308 3.56 -11.68 17.39
C GLY A 308 4.33 -12.42 16.29
N ALA A 309 4.87 -11.71 15.29
CA ALA A 309 5.70 -12.28 14.24
C ALA A 309 6.93 -13.02 14.79
N ASN A 310 7.32 -14.08 14.10
CA ASN A 310 8.56 -14.84 14.40
C ASN A 310 9.81 -14.18 13.80
N GLY A 311 9.64 -13.09 13.06
CA GLY A 311 10.68 -12.32 12.41
C GLY A 311 10.13 -11.50 11.25
N ILE A 312 11.03 -10.87 10.51
CA ILE A 312 10.70 -10.20 9.24
C ILE A 312 11.18 -11.09 8.09
N GLY A 313 10.24 -11.65 7.35
CA GLY A 313 10.55 -12.54 6.21
C GLY A 313 10.83 -11.80 4.92
N LEU A 314 10.42 -10.52 4.84
CA LEU A 314 10.69 -9.67 3.70
C LEU A 314 10.75 -8.19 4.11
N VAL A 315 11.95 -7.62 4.05
CA VAL A 315 12.15 -6.18 4.02
C VAL A 315 12.21 -5.75 2.56
N ARG A 316 11.22 -4.99 2.11
CA ARG A 316 11.15 -4.47 0.74
C ARG A 316 12.02 -3.22 0.62
N SER A 317 13.29 -3.40 0.24
CA SER A 317 14.28 -2.31 0.21
C SER A 317 13.93 -1.19 -0.79
N GLU A 318 13.18 -1.50 -1.84
CA GLU A 318 12.74 -0.52 -2.82
C GLU A 318 11.98 0.65 -2.18
N TYR A 319 11.06 0.38 -1.27
CA TYR A 319 10.29 1.42 -0.59
C TYR A 319 11.12 2.22 0.42
N LEU A 320 12.12 1.58 1.05
CA LEU A 320 13.03 2.25 1.97
C LEU A 320 14.00 3.18 1.23
N ILE A 321 14.43 2.81 0.02
CA ILE A 321 15.50 3.49 -0.71
C ILE A 321 14.95 4.59 -1.63
N MET A 322 13.70 4.50 -2.07
CA MET A 322 13.07 5.42 -3.03
C MET A 322 12.24 6.52 -2.37
N GLY A 323 12.24 6.62 -1.05
CA GLY A 323 11.31 7.47 -0.28
C GLY A 323 11.39 8.97 -0.54
N GLU A 324 12.46 9.47 -1.21
CA GLU A 324 12.67 10.90 -1.50
C GLU A 324 12.73 11.20 -3.01
N GLY A 325 12.18 10.33 -3.86
CA GLY A 325 12.27 10.49 -5.31
C GLY A 325 13.69 10.34 -5.86
N ARG A 326 14.61 9.76 -5.09
CA ARG A 326 15.99 9.46 -5.48
C ARG A 326 16.48 8.16 -4.83
N LEU A 327 17.52 7.59 -5.39
CA LEU A 327 18.23 6.50 -4.73
C LEU A 327 19.09 7.05 -3.57
N LEU A 328 18.88 6.49 -2.39
CA LEU A 328 19.67 6.86 -1.19
C LEU A 328 21.10 6.35 -1.27
N GLY A 329 22.02 7.12 -0.71
CA GLY A 329 23.42 6.74 -0.56
C GLY A 329 23.66 5.65 0.49
N GLU A 330 24.90 5.11 0.56
CA GLU A 330 25.26 4.02 1.49
C GLU A 330 24.93 4.35 2.95
N GLU A 331 25.24 5.56 3.41
CA GLU A 331 25.05 5.93 4.83
C GLU A 331 23.57 6.04 5.19
N GLU A 332 22.77 6.61 4.31
CA GLU A 332 21.32 6.73 4.50
C GLU A 332 20.66 5.34 4.54
N GLN A 333 21.06 4.46 3.61
CA GLN A 333 20.59 3.07 3.59
C GLN A 333 21.00 2.30 4.86
N PHE A 334 22.25 2.51 5.33
CA PHE A 334 22.73 1.90 6.57
C PHE A 334 21.88 2.30 7.76
N LEU A 335 21.54 3.57 7.90
CA LEU A 335 20.68 4.03 9.00
C LEU A 335 19.29 3.38 8.98
N LEU A 336 18.70 3.20 7.80
CA LEU A 336 17.40 2.52 7.64
C LEU A 336 17.49 1.04 8.03
N TYR A 337 18.47 0.30 7.52
CA TYR A 337 18.64 -1.12 7.85
C TYR A 337 19.04 -1.32 9.31
N ARG A 338 19.81 -0.41 9.89
CA ARG A 338 20.13 -0.42 11.31
C ARG A 338 18.87 -0.28 12.17
N ARG A 339 17.93 0.63 11.83
CA ARG A 339 16.64 0.76 12.53
C ARG A 339 15.85 -0.57 12.49
N VAL A 340 15.79 -1.22 11.34
CA VAL A 340 15.16 -2.56 11.22
C VAL A 340 15.86 -3.56 12.13
N ALA A 341 17.18 -3.65 12.09
CA ALA A 341 17.96 -4.59 12.90
C ALA A 341 17.78 -4.33 14.41
N GLU A 342 17.82 -3.08 14.87
CA GLU A 342 17.63 -2.70 16.26
C GLU A 342 16.19 -3.00 16.75
N SER A 343 15.17 -2.81 15.89
CA SER A 343 13.77 -3.10 16.23
C SER A 343 13.51 -4.59 16.39
N THR A 344 14.16 -5.41 15.57
CA THR A 344 13.98 -6.88 15.61
C THR A 344 14.91 -7.57 16.61
N LYS A 345 16.11 -7.02 16.86
CA LYS A 345 17.18 -7.54 17.74
C LYS A 345 17.43 -9.04 17.65
N GLU A 346 16.61 -9.83 18.36
CA GLU A 346 16.75 -11.29 18.50
C GLU A 346 16.00 -12.08 17.41
N LEU A 347 15.11 -11.41 16.67
CA LEU A 347 14.33 -12.03 15.59
C LEU A 347 15.06 -11.85 14.25
N PRO A 348 15.00 -12.85 13.36
CA PRO A 348 15.61 -12.70 12.04
C PRO A 348 14.87 -11.68 11.18
N ALA A 349 15.62 -10.90 10.40
CA ALA A 349 15.07 -10.02 9.37
C ALA A 349 15.79 -10.25 8.04
N ILE A 350 15.01 -10.56 7.00
CA ILE A 350 15.52 -10.87 5.66
C ILE A 350 15.38 -9.62 4.79
N VAL A 351 16.51 -9.01 4.45
CA VAL A 351 16.56 -7.86 3.56
C VAL A 351 16.65 -8.35 2.12
N ARG A 352 15.62 -8.07 1.31
CA ARG A 352 15.67 -8.28 -0.13
C ARG A 352 16.49 -7.13 -0.73
N THR A 353 17.54 -7.43 -1.49
CA THR A 353 18.25 -6.38 -2.22
C THR A 353 17.34 -5.72 -3.23
N LEU A 354 17.68 -4.51 -3.65
CA LEU A 354 16.81 -3.64 -4.42
C LEU A 354 16.21 -4.36 -5.64
N ASP A 355 14.89 -4.37 -5.71
CA ASP A 355 14.11 -4.91 -6.82
C ASP A 355 13.38 -3.76 -7.55
N ILE A 356 14.14 -3.02 -8.33
CA ILE A 356 13.69 -1.86 -9.09
C ILE A 356 13.79 -2.14 -10.58
N SER A 357 12.82 -1.63 -11.35
CA SER A 357 12.88 -1.66 -12.80
C SER A 357 13.62 -0.43 -13.36
N GLN A 358 14.06 -0.51 -14.61
CA GLN A 358 14.66 0.64 -15.27
C GLN A 358 13.62 1.75 -15.52
N GLU A 359 12.34 1.38 -15.61
CA GLU A 359 11.22 2.31 -15.75
C GLU A 359 11.02 3.11 -14.46
N ASP A 360 11.02 2.44 -13.30
CA ASP A 360 10.94 3.11 -11.99
C ASP A 360 12.12 4.07 -11.78
N LEU A 361 13.32 3.70 -12.25
CA LEU A 361 14.52 4.55 -12.16
C LEU A 361 14.47 5.73 -13.12
N ALA A 362 13.97 5.55 -14.33
CA ALA A 362 13.75 6.63 -15.27
C ALA A 362 12.73 7.63 -14.73
N GLU A 363 11.67 7.11 -14.10
CA GLU A 363 10.67 7.92 -13.40
C GLU A 363 11.31 8.75 -12.29
N LEU A 364 12.16 8.14 -11.45
CA LEU A 364 12.91 8.87 -10.41
C LEU A 364 13.87 9.93 -10.99
N ALA A 365 14.40 9.71 -12.19
CA ALA A 365 15.30 10.65 -12.87
C ALA A 365 14.54 11.72 -13.67
N GLY A 366 13.20 11.65 -13.77
CA GLY A 366 12.41 12.51 -14.65
C GLY A 366 12.63 12.22 -16.15
N GLU A 367 13.09 11.03 -16.49
CA GLU A 367 13.40 10.62 -17.86
C GLU A 367 12.28 9.71 -18.40
N THR A 368 11.82 9.97 -19.63
CA THR A 368 10.92 9.05 -20.34
C THR A 368 11.74 8.00 -21.08
N MET A 369 11.72 6.76 -20.61
CA MET A 369 12.32 5.65 -21.33
C MET A 369 11.26 4.91 -22.16
N PRO A 370 11.59 4.44 -23.36
CA PRO A 370 10.71 3.53 -24.08
C PRO A 370 10.55 2.27 -23.23
N ALA A 371 9.30 1.82 -23.05
CA ALA A 371 8.97 0.62 -22.30
C ALA A 371 9.84 -0.56 -22.80
N SER A 372 10.87 -0.88 -22.03
CA SER A 372 11.73 -2.04 -22.27
C SER A 372 11.34 -3.11 -21.26
N PRO A 373 10.78 -4.24 -21.72
CA PRO A 373 10.26 -5.22 -20.79
C PRO A 373 11.40 -5.78 -19.95
N ALA A 374 11.18 -5.95 -18.65
CA ALA A 374 11.85 -6.84 -17.67
C ALA A 374 13.37 -7.07 -17.74
N LEU A 375 14.07 -6.57 -18.78
CA LEU A 375 15.47 -6.88 -19.08
C LEU A 375 16.44 -6.34 -18.03
N TYR A 376 16.11 -5.22 -17.39
CA TYR A 376 16.94 -4.57 -16.40
C TYR A 376 16.16 -4.26 -15.12
N ARG A 377 15.71 -5.32 -14.44
CA ARG A 377 15.06 -5.24 -13.12
C ARG A 377 15.85 -6.09 -12.12
N GLY A 378 15.84 -5.69 -10.86
CA GLY A 378 16.38 -6.45 -9.74
C GLY A 378 17.86 -6.79 -9.93
N MET A 379 18.23 -8.06 -9.88
CA MET A 379 19.63 -8.50 -9.94
C MET A 379 20.38 -8.01 -11.17
N ARG A 380 19.76 -8.01 -12.35
CA ARG A 380 20.41 -7.57 -13.58
C ARG A 380 20.76 -6.09 -13.55
N TRP A 381 19.89 -5.27 -12.99
CA TRP A 381 20.18 -3.85 -12.82
C TRP A 381 21.30 -3.64 -11.79
N LEU A 382 21.24 -4.33 -10.66
CA LEU A 382 22.26 -4.23 -9.60
C LEU A 382 23.65 -4.63 -10.11
N LEU A 383 23.78 -5.74 -10.84
CA LEU A 383 25.05 -6.20 -11.39
C LEU A 383 25.60 -5.24 -12.45
N LYS A 384 24.76 -4.57 -13.21
CA LYS A 384 25.17 -3.53 -14.17
C LYS A 384 25.64 -2.27 -13.45
N ASN A 385 25.08 -1.95 -12.27
CA ASN A 385 25.41 -0.79 -11.45
C ASN A 385 26.24 -1.19 -10.22
N ARG A 386 27.38 -1.87 -10.45
CA ARG A 386 28.20 -2.49 -9.39
C ARG A 386 28.58 -1.54 -8.24
N SER A 387 28.87 -0.27 -8.53
CA SER A 387 29.22 0.70 -7.49
C SER A 387 28.08 0.93 -6.51
N PHE A 388 26.87 1.13 -7.02
CA PHE A 388 25.67 1.24 -6.21
C PHE A 388 25.40 -0.06 -5.45
N PHE A 389 25.47 -1.22 -6.13
CA PHE A 389 25.23 -2.52 -5.52
C PHE A 389 26.22 -2.80 -4.38
N LYS A 390 27.49 -2.46 -4.55
CA LYS A 390 28.51 -2.59 -3.50
C LYS A 390 28.18 -1.72 -2.29
N GLY A 391 27.77 -0.46 -2.48
CA GLY A 391 27.31 0.43 -1.40
C GLY A 391 26.06 -0.11 -0.69
N HIS A 392 25.10 -0.63 -1.47
CA HIS A 392 23.89 -1.27 -0.93
C HIS A 392 24.20 -2.49 -0.04
N LEU A 393 25.08 -3.39 -0.51
CA LEU A 393 25.55 -4.53 0.28
C LEU A 393 26.33 -4.10 1.53
N ARG A 394 27.16 -3.06 1.42
CA ARG A 394 27.90 -2.49 2.58
C ARG A 394 26.94 -1.98 3.64
N ALA A 395 25.88 -1.28 3.24
CA ALA A 395 24.86 -0.79 4.16
C ALA A 395 24.17 -1.94 4.93
N ILE A 396 23.80 -3.02 4.22
CA ILE A 396 23.16 -4.21 4.84
C ILE A 396 24.15 -4.94 5.77
N VAL A 397 25.39 -5.18 5.31
CA VAL A 397 26.42 -5.87 6.11
C VAL A 397 26.80 -5.07 7.35
N ARG A 398 26.96 -3.74 7.25
CA ARG A 398 27.20 -2.86 8.41
C ARG A 398 26.05 -2.93 9.43
N ALA A 399 24.80 -2.93 8.94
CA ALA A 399 23.63 -2.97 9.78
C ALA A 399 23.47 -4.32 10.52
N SER A 400 24.03 -5.42 10.01
CA SER A 400 23.98 -6.73 10.65
C SER A 400 24.72 -6.78 12.01
N ALA A 401 25.59 -5.82 12.30
CA ALA A 401 26.22 -5.69 13.62
C ALA A 401 25.20 -5.32 14.73
N PHE A 402 23.99 -4.87 14.37
CA PHE A 402 22.96 -4.39 15.30
C PHE A 402 21.79 -5.37 15.47
N GLY A 403 21.74 -6.48 14.72
CA GLY A 403 20.68 -7.49 14.83
C GLY A 403 20.86 -8.63 13.83
N HIS A 404 19.93 -9.59 13.81
CA HIS A 404 20.00 -10.80 12.99
C HIS A 404 19.51 -10.54 11.55
N LEU A 405 20.29 -9.84 10.74
CA LEU A 405 19.98 -9.65 9.33
C LEU A 405 20.43 -10.83 8.47
N LYS A 406 19.62 -11.15 7.47
CA LYS A 406 19.93 -12.03 6.34
C LYS A 406 19.74 -11.23 5.05
N VAL A 407 20.39 -11.63 3.98
CA VAL A 407 20.26 -11.00 2.67
C VAL A 407 19.59 -11.97 1.69
N MET A 408 18.76 -11.43 0.79
CA MET A 408 18.06 -12.20 -0.23
C MET A 408 18.14 -11.48 -1.58
N PHE A 409 18.49 -12.21 -2.61
CA PHE A 409 18.63 -11.71 -3.98
C PHE A 409 17.35 -11.94 -4.79
N PRO A 410 16.69 -10.87 -5.31
CA PRO A 410 15.51 -10.98 -6.15
C PRO A 410 15.84 -11.21 -7.61
N MET A 411 14.87 -11.65 -8.40
CA MET A 411 14.90 -11.73 -9.86
C MET A 411 16.13 -12.45 -10.46
N VAL A 412 16.70 -13.40 -9.71
CA VAL A 412 17.79 -14.23 -10.23
C VAL A 412 17.24 -15.19 -11.28
N THR A 413 17.89 -15.25 -12.44
CA THR A 413 17.51 -16.13 -13.55
C THR A 413 18.60 -17.11 -13.95
N ASP A 414 19.85 -16.79 -13.64
CA ASP A 414 21.01 -17.58 -13.99
C ASP A 414 21.98 -17.71 -12.81
N VAL A 415 22.68 -18.82 -12.72
CA VAL A 415 23.65 -19.08 -11.66
C VAL A 415 24.85 -18.13 -11.71
N SER A 416 25.19 -17.60 -12.88
CA SER A 416 26.26 -16.61 -13.02
C SER A 416 25.91 -15.31 -12.33
N GLU A 417 24.65 -14.85 -12.43
CA GLU A 417 24.14 -13.68 -11.71
C GLU A 417 24.27 -13.87 -10.20
N LEU A 418 23.85 -15.04 -9.70
CA LEU A 418 23.96 -15.37 -8.28
C LEU A 418 25.42 -15.40 -7.80
N LYS A 419 26.31 -16.04 -8.55
CA LYS A 419 27.73 -16.13 -8.19
C LYS A 419 28.42 -14.76 -8.15
N GLU A 420 28.09 -13.89 -9.10
CA GLU A 420 28.65 -12.53 -9.12
C GLU A 420 28.17 -11.70 -7.92
N ALA A 421 26.87 -11.83 -7.54
CA ALA A 421 26.33 -11.18 -6.36
C ALA A 421 26.97 -11.71 -5.06
N LEU A 422 27.17 -13.03 -4.95
CA LEU A 422 27.86 -13.65 -3.82
C LEU A 422 29.30 -13.21 -3.70
N GLN A 423 30.00 -13.08 -4.83
CA GLN A 423 31.38 -12.57 -4.85
C GLN A 423 31.44 -11.13 -4.32
N LEU A 424 30.54 -10.24 -4.76
CA LEU A 424 30.48 -8.86 -4.25
C LEU A 424 30.16 -8.80 -2.76
N LEU A 425 29.26 -9.67 -2.28
CA LEU A 425 28.93 -9.76 -0.85
C LEU A 425 30.14 -10.22 -0.03
N ASP A 426 30.88 -11.23 -0.51
CA ASP A 426 32.09 -11.73 0.14
C ASP A 426 33.20 -10.64 0.18
N GLU A 427 33.42 -9.92 -0.95
CA GLU A 427 34.34 -8.79 -1.01
C GLU A 427 34.01 -7.74 0.06
N VAL A 428 32.74 -7.30 0.12
CA VAL A 428 32.25 -6.31 1.09
C VAL A 428 32.40 -6.80 2.53
N THR A 429 32.03 -8.06 2.78
CA THR A 429 32.11 -8.65 4.12
C THR A 429 33.56 -8.69 4.64
N LYS A 430 34.50 -9.05 3.77
CA LYS A 430 35.94 -9.05 4.06
C LYS A 430 36.48 -7.63 4.28
N GLU A 431 36.11 -6.67 3.44
CA GLU A 431 36.50 -5.25 3.58
C GLU A 431 36.06 -4.67 4.93
N LEU A 432 34.90 -5.08 5.44
CA LEU A 432 34.33 -4.59 6.69
C LEU A 432 34.76 -5.43 7.91
N GLU A 433 35.47 -6.52 7.72
CA GLU A 433 35.88 -7.47 8.77
C GLU A 433 34.70 -7.98 9.63
N LEU A 434 33.52 -8.12 9.01
CA LEU A 434 32.28 -8.58 9.66
C LEU A 434 32.03 -10.06 9.36
N LYS A 435 31.09 -10.66 10.11
CA LYS A 435 30.69 -12.06 9.90
C LYS A 435 29.86 -12.17 8.61
N PRO A 436 30.02 -13.26 7.84
CA PRO A 436 29.18 -13.54 6.69
C PRO A 436 27.69 -13.59 7.08
N LEU A 437 26.84 -13.03 6.21
CA LEU A 437 25.39 -13.12 6.35
C LEU A 437 24.87 -14.44 5.77
N SER A 438 23.77 -14.94 6.33
CA SER A 438 22.97 -15.97 5.66
C SER A 438 22.35 -15.41 4.40
N VAL A 439 22.47 -16.15 3.30
CA VAL A 439 22.07 -15.69 1.96
C VAL A 439 20.90 -16.51 1.43
N GLY A 440 19.91 -15.84 0.89
CA GLY A 440 18.78 -16.44 0.19
C GLY A 440 18.69 -16.03 -1.28
N CYS A 441 17.98 -16.84 -2.04
CA CYS A 441 17.57 -16.51 -3.41
C CYS A 441 16.04 -16.51 -3.50
N MET A 442 15.47 -15.45 -4.08
CA MET A 442 14.04 -15.43 -4.37
C MET A 442 13.78 -16.17 -5.67
N ILE A 443 12.98 -17.22 -5.58
CA ILE A 443 12.54 -18.02 -6.73
C ILE A 443 11.18 -17.46 -7.16
N GLU A 444 11.21 -16.64 -8.20
CA GLU A 444 10.04 -15.86 -8.62
C GLU A 444 9.88 -15.79 -10.16
N ASN A 445 10.59 -16.66 -10.86
CA ASN A 445 10.42 -16.88 -12.30
C ASN A 445 10.61 -18.36 -12.64
N PRO A 446 10.05 -18.85 -13.77
CA PRO A 446 10.12 -20.26 -14.15
C PRO A 446 11.54 -20.75 -14.36
N ALA A 447 12.46 -19.92 -14.86
CA ALA A 447 13.85 -20.32 -15.08
C ALA A 447 14.53 -20.66 -13.75
N ALA A 448 14.38 -19.79 -12.74
CA ALA A 448 14.91 -20.04 -11.40
C ALA A 448 14.27 -21.29 -10.75
N ALA A 449 12.95 -21.46 -10.91
CA ALA A 449 12.25 -22.63 -10.36
C ALA A 449 12.72 -23.96 -10.97
N LEU A 450 12.98 -23.98 -12.29
CA LEU A 450 13.52 -25.16 -12.98
C LEU A 450 14.97 -25.44 -12.62
N MET A 451 15.76 -24.39 -12.36
CA MET A 451 17.19 -24.45 -12.03
C MET A 451 17.48 -24.40 -10.52
N CYS A 452 16.46 -24.48 -9.65
CA CYS A 452 16.60 -24.29 -8.20
C CYS A 452 17.63 -25.27 -7.56
N GLU A 453 17.79 -26.47 -8.11
CA GLU A 453 18.80 -27.44 -7.66
C GLU A 453 20.23 -26.89 -7.80
N VAL A 454 20.50 -26.11 -8.86
CA VAL A 454 21.82 -25.49 -9.05
C VAL A 454 22.00 -24.37 -8.01
N PHE A 455 20.97 -23.57 -7.77
CA PHE A 455 21.03 -22.47 -6.80
C PHE A 455 21.17 -22.96 -5.36
N ALA A 456 20.51 -24.08 -5.02
CA ALA A 456 20.57 -24.69 -3.68
C ALA A 456 22.00 -24.99 -3.18
N ARG A 457 22.99 -25.09 -4.08
CA ARG A 457 24.40 -25.30 -3.74
C ARG A 457 25.10 -24.03 -3.22
N TYR A 458 24.47 -22.88 -3.38
CA TYR A 458 25.12 -21.57 -3.13
C TYR A 458 24.39 -20.70 -2.12
N VAL A 459 23.19 -21.12 -1.67
CA VAL A 459 22.37 -20.32 -0.75
C VAL A 459 21.92 -21.14 0.47
N ASP A 460 21.55 -20.44 1.55
CA ASP A 460 21.10 -21.04 2.79
C ASP A 460 19.59 -21.26 2.83
N PHE A 461 18.83 -20.52 1.99
CA PHE A 461 17.38 -20.62 1.91
C PHE A 461 16.83 -20.13 0.58
N PHE A 462 15.62 -20.57 0.26
CA PHE A 462 14.80 -20.03 -0.81
C PHE A 462 13.64 -19.19 -0.26
N ALA A 463 13.28 -18.13 -0.98
CA ALA A 463 12.04 -17.43 -0.81
C ALA A 463 11.20 -17.55 -2.09
N ILE A 464 9.94 -17.91 -1.96
CA ILE A 464 9.04 -18.05 -3.10
C ILE A 464 8.26 -16.75 -3.27
N GLY A 465 8.58 -16.01 -4.31
CA GLY A 465 7.88 -14.79 -4.73
C GLY A 465 6.69 -15.13 -5.63
N THR A 466 5.55 -15.53 -5.03
CA THR A 466 4.41 -16.08 -5.78
C THR A 466 3.80 -15.13 -6.79
N ASN A 467 3.85 -13.82 -6.54
CA ASN A 467 3.27 -12.81 -7.44
C ASN A 467 3.96 -12.81 -8.81
N ASP A 468 5.29 -12.63 -8.79
CA ASP A 468 6.09 -12.63 -10.02
C ASP A 468 6.18 -14.04 -10.61
N LEU A 469 6.27 -15.10 -9.80
CA LEU A 469 6.25 -16.47 -10.28
C LEU A 469 4.97 -16.77 -11.08
N THR A 470 3.81 -16.34 -10.59
CA THR A 470 2.54 -16.47 -11.30
C THR A 470 2.55 -15.66 -12.59
N GLN A 471 2.92 -14.38 -12.51
CA GLN A 471 2.96 -13.47 -13.66
C GLN A 471 3.81 -14.04 -14.80
N TYR A 472 5.03 -14.48 -14.50
CA TYR A 472 5.94 -15.00 -15.53
C TYR A 472 5.59 -16.42 -16.00
N SER A 473 4.97 -17.26 -15.14
CA SER A 473 4.57 -18.62 -15.53
C SER A 473 3.31 -18.65 -16.39
N THR A 474 2.39 -17.69 -16.19
CA THR A 474 1.09 -17.65 -16.88
C THR A 474 1.01 -16.55 -17.94
N ALA A 475 2.09 -15.79 -18.12
CA ALA A 475 2.14 -14.63 -19.03
C ALA A 475 1.02 -13.61 -18.78
N THR A 476 0.63 -13.44 -17.53
CA THR A 476 -0.41 -12.49 -17.09
C THR A 476 0.23 -11.30 -16.38
N ASP A 477 -0.50 -10.19 -16.30
CA ASP A 477 -0.07 -9.02 -15.55
C ASP A 477 -0.90 -8.91 -14.27
N ARG A 478 -0.24 -8.83 -13.11
CA ARG A 478 -0.90 -8.69 -11.81
C ARG A 478 -1.77 -7.43 -11.68
N ARG A 479 -1.55 -6.42 -12.53
CA ARG A 479 -2.43 -5.24 -12.61
C ARG A 479 -3.86 -5.59 -13.01
N PHE A 480 -4.08 -6.76 -13.60
CA PHE A 480 -5.37 -7.32 -13.95
C PHE A 480 -5.84 -8.41 -12.98
N SER A 481 -5.27 -8.49 -11.78
CA SER A 481 -5.60 -9.48 -10.74
C SER A 481 -7.06 -9.44 -10.26
N PHE A 482 -7.80 -8.36 -10.55
CA PHE A 482 -9.23 -8.27 -10.30
C PHE A 482 -10.06 -9.27 -11.13
N ASN A 483 -9.52 -9.77 -12.23
CA ASN A 483 -10.17 -10.81 -13.05
C ASN A 483 -9.57 -12.18 -12.71
N ARG A 484 -10.25 -12.92 -11.82
CA ARG A 484 -9.83 -14.27 -11.38
C ARG A 484 -9.79 -15.31 -12.50
N GLU A 485 -10.50 -15.10 -13.60
CA GLU A 485 -10.43 -15.98 -14.77
C GLU A 485 -9.10 -15.83 -15.52
N ILE A 486 -8.52 -14.61 -15.50
CA ILE A 486 -7.25 -14.31 -16.18
C ILE A 486 -6.07 -14.54 -15.23
N PHE A 487 -6.17 -14.11 -13.97
CA PHE A 487 -5.10 -14.22 -12.98
C PHE A 487 -5.48 -15.21 -11.87
N CYS A 488 -4.99 -16.45 -11.97
CA CYS A 488 -5.10 -17.45 -10.92
C CYS A 488 -3.78 -17.51 -10.12
N PRO A 489 -3.72 -16.97 -8.89
CA PRO A 489 -2.48 -16.91 -8.11
C PRO A 489 -1.84 -18.26 -7.83
N MET A 490 -2.66 -19.31 -7.70
CA MET A 490 -2.23 -20.69 -7.50
C MET A 490 -2.55 -21.56 -8.73
N HIS A 491 -2.25 -21.02 -9.91
CA HIS A 491 -2.39 -21.76 -11.15
C HIS A 491 -1.67 -23.12 -11.05
N PRO A 492 -2.20 -24.22 -11.60
CA PRO A 492 -1.58 -25.56 -11.47
C PRO A 492 -0.10 -25.63 -11.86
N ALA A 493 0.33 -24.83 -12.85
CA ALA A 493 1.74 -24.72 -13.20
C ALA A 493 2.58 -24.13 -12.06
N VAL A 494 2.06 -23.12 -11.36
CA VAL A 494 2.72 -22.47 -10.22
C VAL A 494 2.84 -23.44 -9.05
N VAL A 495 1.76 -24.19 -8.74
CA VAL A 495 1.78 -25.22 -7.68
C VAL A 495 2.85 -26.28 -7.96
N ARG A 496 2.97 -26.76 -9.21
CA ARG A 496 3.99 -27.73 -9.61
C ARG A 496 5.42 -27.16 -9.49
N LEU A 497 5.62 -25.89 -9.84
CA LEU A 497 6.91 -25.23 -9.63
C LEU A 497 7.25 -25.10 -8.14
N ILE A 498 6.28 -24.72 -7.30
CA ILE A 498 6.45 -24.65 -5.84
C ILE A 498 6.80 -26.02 -5.27
N ALA A 499 6.11 -27.09 -5.67
CA ALA A 499 6.42 -28.45 -5.24
C ALA A 499 7.88 -28.84 -5.59
N ARG A 500 8.32 -28.56 -6.82
CA ARG A 500 9.71 -28.80 -7.22
C ARG A 500 10.70 -28.03 -6.33
N ILE A 501 10.44 -26.76 -6.05
CA ILE A 501 11.32 -25.93 -5.21
C ILE A 501 11.42 -26.53 -3.80
N THR A 502 10.30 -26.96 -3.23
CA THR A 502 10.27 -27.54 -1.87
C THR A 502 10.96 -28.90 -1.81
N ASP A 503 10.81 -29.75 -2.83
CA ASP A 503 11.50 -31.04 -2.92
C ASP A 503 13.02 -30.84 -2.97
N VAL A 504 13.51 -29.97 -3.85
CA VAL A 504 14.92 -29.61 -3.93
C VAL A 504 15.44 -29.04 -2.62
N ALA A 505 14.72 -28.11 -2.01
CA ALA A 505 15.13 -27.52 -0.74
C ALA A 505 15.24 -28.57 0.38
N LYS A 506 14.34 -29.56 0.40
CA LYS A 506 14.39 -30.69 1.33
C LYS A 506 15.63 -31.54 1.11
N ASP A 507 15.96 -31.87 -0.16
CA ASP A 507 17.12 -32.66 -0.51
C ASP A 507 18.43 -31.96 -0.11
N TYR A 508 18.51 -30.65 -0.30
CA TYR A 508 19.67 -29.86 0.05
C TYR A 508 19.66 -29.36 1.52
N LYS A 509 18.58 -29.63 2.28
CA LYS A 509 18.38 -29.22 3.69
C LYS A 509 18.49 -27.73 3.91
N ILE A 510 17.97 -26.94 2.98
CA ILE A 510 17.87 -25.49 3.09
C ILE A 510 16.44 -25.05 3.43
N GLY A 511 16.30 -23.87 4.04
CA GLY A 511 14.99 -23.32 4.40
C GLY A 511 14.18 -22.87 3.18
N VAL A 512 12.84 -22.94 3.27
CA VAL A 512 11.93 -22.34 2.29
C VAL A 512 10.91 -21.47 2.99
N LEU A 513 10.74 -20.25 2.49
CA LEU A 513 9.65 -19.36 2.91
C LEU A 513 8.81 -18.93 1.70
N ALA A 514 7.51 -18.71 1.92
CA ALA A 514 6.61 -18.09 0.94
C ALA A 514 6.30 -16.64 1.37
N CYS A 515 6.48 -15.67 0.49
CA CYS A 515 6.36 -14.24 0.81
C CYS A 515 5.50 -13.43 -0.17
N GLY A 516 4.80 -14.06 -1.10
CA GLY A 516 3.83 -13.39 -1.98
C GLY A 516 2.48 -13.12 -1.29
N ASP A 517 1.59 -12.41 -1.97
CA ASP A 517 0.29 -12.00 -1.43
C ASP A 517 -0.57 -13.21 -1.01
N VAL A 518 -0.53 -14.30 -1.76
CA VAL A 518 -1.24 -15.54 -1.45
C VAL A 518 -0.77 -16.21 -0.14
N ALA A 519 0.45 -15.93 0.32
CA ALA A 519 0.93 -16.43 1.61
C ALA A 519 0.19 -15.82 2.80
N SER A 520 -0.51 -14.71 2.60
CA SER A 520 -1.32 -14.03 3.61
C SER A 520 -2.78 -14.49 3.67
N ASP A 521 -3.23 -15.25 2.66
CA ASP A 521 -4.61 -15.72 2.57
C ASP A 521 -4.73 -17.14 3.11
N PRO A 522 -5.56 -17.37 4.16
CA PRO A 522 -5.79 -18.70 4.72
C PRO A 522 -6.28 -19.73 3.71
N LEU A 523 -6.91 -19.31 2.62
CA LEU A 523 -7.40 -20.19 1.55
C LEU A 523 -6.27 -21.02 0.92
N TYR A 524 -5.09 -20.44 0.75
CA TYR A 524 -3.96 -21.10 0.10
C TYR A 524 -2.96 -21.74 1.08
N ALA A 525 -3.07 -21.41 2.37
CA ALA A 525 -2.17 -21.92 3.40
C ALA A 525 -2.08 -23.46 3.45
N PRO A 526 -3.17 -24.24 3.29
CA PRO A 526 -3.10 -25.70 3.27
C PRO A 526 -2.17 -26.25 2.18
N ILE A 527 -2.20 -25.66 0.99
CA ILE A 527 -1.35 -26.10 -0.13
C ILE A 527 0.13 -25.87 0.21
N PHE A 528 0.50 -24.67 0.70
CA PHE A 528 1.87 -24.38 1.10
C PHE A 528 2.37 -25.32 2.20
N LEU A 529 1.55 -25.51 3.24
CA LEU A 529 1.90 -26.34 4.38
C LEU A 529 1.97 -27.83 4.00
N GLY A 530 1.07 -28.29 3.13
CA GLY A 530 1.07 -29.64 2.59
C GLY A 530 2.27 -29.94 1.69
N LEU A 531 2.73 -28.95 0.91
CA LEU A 531 3.97 -29.05 0.13
C LEU A 531 5.24 -28.98 1.00
N GLY A 532 5.14 -28.81 2.31
CA GLY A 532 6.28 -28.83 3.20
C GLY A 532 6.85 -27.46 3.58
N ILE A 533 6.30 -26.36 3.10
CA ILE A 533 6.70 -25.01 3.53
C ILE A 533 6.28 -24.80 4.98
N ARG A 534 7.17 -24.26 5.80
CA ARG A 534 6.94 -24.04 7.24
C ARG A 534 7.15 -22.59 7.67
N ILE A 535 7.48 -21.71 6.74
CA ILE A 535 7.68 -20.28 6.97
C ILE A 535 6.80 -19.52 5.98
N LEU A 536 5.84 -18.75 6.49
CA LEU A 536 4.96 -17.89 5.70
C LEU A 536 5.20 -16.43 6.11
N SER A 537 5.44 -15.56 5.13
CA SER A 537 5.68 -14.14 5.38
C SER A 537 4.58 -13.29 4.74
N MET A 538 3.99 -12.40 5.55
CA MET A 538 2.76 -11.69 5.22
C MET A 538 2.71 -10.32 5.88
N PRO A 539 1.80 -9.41 5.51
CA PRO A 539 1.55 -8.18 6.27
C PRO A 539 1.26 -8.50 7.75
N ALA A 540 1.78 -7.67 8.66
CA ALA A 540 1.69 -7.89 10.12
C ALA A 540 0.24 -8.17 10.60
N ARG A 541 -0.74 -7.49 10.01
CA ARG A 541 -2.18 -7.68 10.31
C ARG A 541 -2.69 -9.11 10.04
N CYS A 542 -2.08 -9.83 9.10
CA CYS A 542 -2.50 -11.18 8.69
C CYS A 542 -1.93 -12.28 9.60
N ILE A 543 -0.91 -12.00 10.41
CA ILE A 543 -0.21 -12.99 11.25
C ILE A 543 -1.17 -13.67 12.23
N SER A 544 -1.94 -12.89 12.94
CA SER A 544 -2.83 -13.42 13.97
C SER A 544 -4.00 -14.23 13.37
N PRO A 545 -4.73 -13.75 12.35
CA PRO A 545 -5.76 -14.57 11.66
C PRO A 545 -5.19 -15.86 11.10
N MET A 546 -4.04 -15.81 10.43
CA MET A 546 -3.36 -16.97 9.90
C MET A 546 -2.96 -17.95 11.01
N GLY A 547 -2.44 -17.44 12.12
CA GLY A 547 -2.06 -18.27 13.27
C GLY A 547 -3.24 -19.04 13.86
N ASP A 548 -4.42 -18.43 13.94
CA ASP A 548 -5.62 -19.13 14.43
C ASP A 548 -6.18 -20.14 13.41
N TYR A 549 -6.01 -19.87 12.14
CA TYR A 549 -6.32 -20.81 11.08
C TYR A 549 -5.41 -22.06 11.18
N ILE A 550 -4.09 -21.85 11.27
CA ILE A 550 -3.09 -22.91 11.38
C ILE A 550 -3.34 -23.82 12.57
N LYS A 551 -3.77 -23.30 13.72
CA LYS A 551 -4.10 -24.10 14.91
C LYS A 551 -5.26 -25.08 14.71
N LYS A 552 -6.12 -24.82 13.74
CA LYS A 552 -7.26 -25.69 13.39
C LYS A 552 -6.91 -26.72 12.31
N LEU A 553 -5.94 -26.40 11.47
CA LEU A 553 -5.52 -27.23 10.33
C LEU A 553 -4.63 -28.39 10.79
N THR A 554 -4.99 -29.62 10.38
CA THR A 554 -4.15 -30.80 10.58
C THR A 554 -3.14 -30.96 9.43
N LEU A 555 -2.02 -31.63 9.69
CA LEU A 555 -1.03 -31.92 8.64
C LEU A 555 -1.63 -32.79 7.53
N GLU A 556 -2.44 -33.80 7.90
CA GLU A 556 -3.12 -34.70 6.95
C GLU A 556 -4.00 -33.93 5.96
N LYS A 557 -4.83 -33.00 6.44
CA LYS A 557 -5.66 -32.15 5.57
C LYS A 557 -4.83 -31.24 4.67
N ALA A 558 -3.71 -30.72 5.17
CA ALA A 558 -2.81 -29.91 4.37
C ALA A 558 -2.15 -30.72 3.24
N GLU A 559 -1.66 -31.93 3.56
CA GLU A 559 -1.08 -32.85 2.57
C GLU A 559 -2.12 -33.33 1.54
N GLU A 560 -3.36 -33.53 1.96
CA GLU A 560 -4.47 -33.83 1.05
C GLU A 560 -4.72 -32.66 0.09
N ALA A 561 -4.80 -31.42 0.62
CA ALA A 561 -4.98 -30.24 -0.22
C ALA A 561 -3.86 -30.06 -1.25
N ALA A 562 -2.60 -30.28 -0.83
CA ALA A 562 -1.46 -30.20 -1.73
C ALA A 562 -1.51 -31.27 -2.83
N ARG A 563 -1.88 -32.50 -2.48
CA ARG A 563 -2.03 -33.62 -3.41
C ARG A 563 -3.11 -33.34 -4.46
N CYS A 564 -4.30 -32.94 -4.01
CA CYS A 564 -5.38 -32.55 -4.91
C CYS A 564 -4.96 -31.39 -5.83
N ALA A 565 -4.33 -30.36 -5.28
CA ALA A 565 -3.87 -29.21 -6.05
C ALA A 565 -2.85 -29.56 -7.16
N LEU A 566 -2.02 -30.58 -6.95
CA LEU A 566 -1.07 -31.09 -7.95
C LEU A 566 -1.74 -31.87 -9.09
N GLU A 567 -2.90 -32.49 -8.85
CA GLU A 567 -3.66 -33.24 -9.85
C GLU A 567 -4.54 -32.32 -10.73
N ILE A 568 -4.87 -31.15 -10.27
CA ILE A 568 -5.70 -30.16 -11.01
C ILE A 568 -5.01 -29.75 -12.31
N GLU A 569 -5.80 -29.62 -13.38
CA GLU A 569 -5.32 -29.32 -14.73
C GLU A 569 -5.54 -27.87 -15.15
N SER A 570 -6.55 -27.17 -14.58
CA SER A 570 -6.90 -25.80 -14.99
C SER A 570 -7.05 -24.84 -13.81
N GLY A 571 -6.89 -23.53 -14.10
CA GLY A 571 -7.12 -22.48 -13.10
C GLY A 571 -8.57 -22.41 -12.61
N ALA A 572 -9.53 -22.71 -13.48
CA ALA A 572 -10.95 -22.76 -13.12
C ALA A 572 -11.27 -23.90 -12.14
N GLU A 573 -10.71 -25.07 -12.35
CA GLU A 573 -10.81 -26.22 -11.42
C GLU A 573 -10.14 -25.90 -10.09
N MET A 574 -9.00 -25.19 -10.11
CA MET A 574 -8.33 -24.76 -8.89
C MET A 574 -9.23 -23.83 -8.06
N ALA A 575 -9.88 -22.86 -8.68
CA ALA A 575 -10.82 -21.99 -7.97
C ALA A 575 -11.97 -22.78 -7.33
N GLN A 576 -12.58 -23.71 -8.08
CA GLN A 576 -13.66 -24.58 -7.56
C GLN A 576 -13.20 -25.51 -6.44
N PHE A 577 -11.97 -26.01 -6.53
CA PHE A 577 -11.37 -26.82 -5.47
C PHE A 577 -11.22 -26.01 -4.19
N LEU A 578 -10.66 -24.82 -4.27
CA LEU A 578 -10.43 -23.94 -3.12
C LEU A 578 -11.75 -23.55 -2.44
N ASP A 579 -12.78 -23.21 -3.21
CA ASP A 579 -14.11 -22.87 -2.68
C ASP A 579 -14.73 -24.05 -1.91
N ARG A 580 -14.61 -25.28 -2.42
CA ARG A 580 -15.09 -26.49 -1.73
C ARG A 580 -14.30 -26.79 -0.47
N PHE A 581 -12.97 -26.73 -0.57
CA PHE A 581 -12.08 -27.03 0.54
C PHE A 581 -12.29 -26.08 1.73
N GLN A 582 -12.59 -24.80 1.44
CA GLN A 582 -12.92 -23.82 2.47
C GLN A 582 -14.20 -24.14 3.24
N GLN A 583 -15.19 -24.76 2.60
CA GLN A 583 -16.47 -25.15 3.24
C GLN A 583 -16.32 -26.38 4.16
N GLU A 584 -15.29 -27.19 3.97
CA GLU A 584 -15.01 -28.42 4.72
C GLU A 584 -14.12 -28.21 5.96
N LEU A 585 -13.57 -27.01 6.13
CA LEU A 585 -12.73 -26.60 7.27
C LEU A 585 -13.51 -25.86 8.35
#